data_8bb8837fa8032dba79a4187af9cd0cd6
#
_entry.id   8bb8837fa8032dba79a4187af9cd0cd6
#
_cell.length_a   1.000
_cell.length_b   1.000
_cell.length_c   1.000
_cell.angle_alpha   90.00
_cell.angle_beta   90.00
_cell.angle_gamma   90.00
#
_symmetry.space_group_name_H-M   'P 1'
#
loop_
_entity.id
_entity.type
_entity.pdbx_description
1 polymer ?
#
loop_
_entity_poly.entity_id
_entity_poly.type
_entity_poly.pdbx_seq_one_letter_code
_entity_poly.pdbx_strand_id
1 'polypeptide(L)'
;MKFYFPVHLDGGNRGCEAIAKSTAILLNQPKENIIGLCTDIPTDNKLGLNQCVTLRHVELPLYQRVINRLSRYLHLDSLRRSIYDYFLKPMKKEDIMISTGGDMMCYGNNFVIETNDIATRKGCKTVLWGCSMAASNLTPEKEKTLRKFDI
;
A
#
# COMPACT_ATOMS: atom_id res chain seq x y z
N MET A 1 -10.04 -0.79 -15.14
CA MET A 1 -9.16 0.07 -14.32
C MET A 1 -9.58 -0.11 -12.88
N LYS A 2 -8.64 -0.46 -12.01
CA LYS A 2 -8.84 -0.62 -10.58
C LYS A 2 -7.92 0.32 -9.82
N PHE A 3 -8.31 0.64 -8.59
CA PHE A 3 -7.55 1.45 -7.64
C PHE A 3 -7.06 0.56 -6.51
N TYR A 4 -5.77 0.59 -6.22
CA TYR A 4 -5.15 -0.22 -5.19
C TYR A 4 -4.70 0.66 -4.04
N PHE A 5 -5.17 0.36 -2.83
CA PHE A 5 -4.75 0.99 -1.58
C PHE A 5 -3.87 0.00 -0.80
N PRO A 6 -2.55 0.04 -0.96
CA PRO A 6 -1.66 -0.93 -0.32
C PRO A 6 -1.41 -0.65 1.14
N VAL A 7 -1.78 0.53 1.63
CA VAL A 7 -1.43 1.02 2.96
C VAL A 7 -2.61 1.73 3.63
N HIS A 8 -2.56 1.80 4.95
CA HIS A 8 -3.49 2.56 5.81
C HIS A 8 -4.97 2.14 5.79
N LEU A 9 -5.24 0.84 5.60
CA LEU A 9 -6.49 0.23 6.00
C LEU A 9 -6.25 -0.50 7.33
N ASP A 10 -5.86 0.26 8.34
CA ASP A 10 -5.72 -0.25 9.70
C ASP A 10 -6.94 0.18 10.52
N GLY A 11 -7.85 -0.74 10.74
CA GLY A 11 -9.07 -0.49 11.49
C GLY A 11 -8.86 -0.05 12.94
N GLY A 12 -7.66 -0.20 13.47
CA GLY A 12 -7.26 0.34 14.77
C GLY A 12 -7.06 1.87 14.77
N ASN A 13 -6.81 2.47 13.60
CA ASN A 13 -6.56 3.90 13.46
C ASN A 13 -7.72 4.60 12.75
N ARG A 14 -8.50 5.39 13.51
CA ARG A 14 -9.66 6.13 13.01
C ARG A 14 -9.32 7.17 11.95
N GLY A 15 -8.13 7.75 12.01
CA GLY A 15 -7.64 8.69 11.00
C GLY A 15 -7.43 7.99 9.65
N CYS A 16 -6.81 6.82 9.67
CA CYS A 16 -6.58 6.01 8.47
C CYS A 16 -7.91 5.53 7.85
N GLU A 17 -8.86 5.08 8.67
CA GLU A 17 -10.22 4.73 8.25
C GLU A 17 -10.91 5.89 7.53
N ALA A 18 -10.89 7.08 8.14
CA ALA A 18 -11.54 8.27 7.60
C ALA A 18 -10.92 8.68 6.24
N ILE A 19 -9.59 8.63 6.12
CA ILE A 19 -8.89 8.94 4.87
C ILE A 19 -9.25 7.91 3.79
N ALA A 20 -9.23 6.61 4.11
CA ALA A 20 -9.57 5.57 3.15
C ALA A 20 -11.02 5.69 2.64
N LYS A 21 -11.98 5.92 3.55
CA LYS A 21 -13.39 6.14 3.20
C LYS A 21 -13.59 7.37 2.32
N SER A 22 -13.07 8.52 2.76
CA SER A 22 -13.23 9.76 2.00
C SER A 22 -12.58 9.68 0.63
N THR A 23 -11.39 9.04 0.52
CA THR A 23 -10.75 8.81 -0.77
C THR A 23 -11.61 7.91 -1.67
N ALA A 24 -12.17 6.81 -1.13
CA ALA A 24 -13.05 5.93 -1.90
C ALA A 24 -14.32 6.65 -2.39
N ILE A 25 -14.91 7.50 -1.55
CA ILE A 25 -16.08 8.32 -1.92
C ILE A 25 -15.71 9.33 -3.02
N LEU A 26 -14.57 10.02 -2.88
CA LEU A 26 -14.10 11.00 -3.87
C LEU A 26 -13.79 10.37 -5.23
N LEU A 27 -13.29 9.13 -5.25
CA LEU A 27 -13.07 8.39 -6.49
C LEU A 27 -14.37 8.09 -7.23
N ASN A 28 -15.49 8.05 -6.53
CA ASN A 28 -16.83 7.79 -7.09
C ASN A 28 -16.85 6.56 -8.01
N GLN A 29 -16.23 5.48 -7.57
CA GLN A 29 -16.17 4.21 -8.30
C GLN A 29 -16.91 3.10 -7.56
N PRO A 30 -17.42 2.09 -8.26
CA PRO A 30 -17.91 0.88 -7.63
C PRO A 30 -16.84 0.27 -6.71
N LYS A 31 -17.24 -0.22 -5.54
CA LYS A 31 -16.29 -0.78 -4.56
C LYS A 31 -15.45 -1.94 -5.12
N GLU A 32 -15.94 -2.66 -6.12
CA GLU A 32 -15.27 -3.75 -6.81
C GLU A 32 -14.02 -3.27 -7.58
N ASN A 33 -13.97 -1.97 -7.86
CA ASN A 33 -12.84 -1.32 -8.51
C ASN A 33 -11.84 -0.73 -7.50
N ILE A 34 -12.15 -0.71 -6.20
CA ILE A 34 -11.28 -0.18 -5.15
C ILE A 34 -10.84 -1.34 -4.25
N ILE A 35 -9.57 -1.69 -4.31
CA ILE A 35 -9.00 -2.85 -3.61
C ILE A 35 -8.09 -2.35 -2.49
N GLY A 36 -8.41 -2.67 -1.25
CA GLY A 36 -7.63 -2.27 -0.09
C GLY A 36 -6.93 -3.45 0.58
N LEU A 37 -5.64 -3.29 0.90
CA LEU A 37 -4.92 -4.25 1.75
C LEU A 37 -5.40 -4.09 3.19
N CYS A 38 -5.95 -5.15 3.75
CA CYS A 38 -6.50 -5.18 5.09
C CYS A 38 -5.80 -6.24 5.94
N THR A 39 -5.42 -5.89 7.16
CA THR A 39 -4.81 -6.81 8.14
C THR A 39 -5.84 -7.36 9.13
N ASP A 40 -6.92 -6.62 9.40
CA ASP A 40 -8.00 -7.00 10.33
C ASP A 40 -9.37 -6.79 9.67
N ILE A 41 -9.77 -7.77 8.83
CA ILE A 41 -11.06 -7.73 8.12
C ILE A 41 -12.27 -7.61 9.08
N PRO A 42 -12.36 -8.32 10.22
CA PRO A 42 -13.46 -8.15 11.14
C PRO A 42 -13.65 -6.72 11.63
N THR A 43 -12.56 -6.06 12.04
CA THR A 43 -12.60 -4.67 12.51
C THR A 43 -12.99 -3.73 11.37
N ASP A 44 -12.39 -3.85 10.18
CA ASP A 44 -12.67 -2.99 9.04
C ASP A 44 -14.10 -3.16 8.53
N ASN A 45 -14.67 -4.36 8.59
CA ASN A 45 -16.08 -4.62 8.31
C ASN A 45 -17.00 -3.91 9.32
N LYS A 46 -16.68 -4.03 10.61
CA LYS A 46 -17.44 -3.35 11.68
C LYS A 46 -17.45 -1.84 11.53
N LEU A 47 -16.37 -1.27 10.99
CA LEU A 47 -16.23 0.15 10.69
C LEU A 47 -16.88 0.55 9.36
N GLY A 48 -17.41 -0.41 8.59
CA GLY A 48 -18.11 -0.16 7.33
C GLY A 48 -17.18 0.15 6.14
N LEU A 49 -15.88 -0.13 6.22
CA LEU A 49 -14.95 0.03 5.09
C LEU A 49 -15.33 -0.86 3.90
N ASN A 50 -15.88 -2.05 4.16
CA ASN A 50 -16.38 -2.97 3.14
C ASN A 50 -17.56 -2.44 2.31
N GLN A 51 -18.15 -1.33 2.70
CA GLN A 51 -19.22 -0.67 1.92
C GLN A 51 -18.65 0.09 0.72
N CYS A 52 -17.43 0.61 0.83
CA CYS A 52 -16.80 1.45 -0.19
C CYS A 52 -15.49 0.87 -0.77
N VAL A 53 -14.89 -0.15 -0.12
CA VAL A 53 -13.64 -0.79 -0.53
C VAL A 53 -13.79 -2.30 -0.51
N THR A 54 -13.25 -2.99 -1.50
CA THR A 54 -13.06 -4.44 -1.47
C THR A 54 -11.84 -4.76 -0.62
N LEU A 55 -12.07 -5.25 0.59
CA LEU A 55 -11.01 -5.59 1.53
C LEU A 55 -10.32 -6.90 1.10
N ARG A 56 -9.00 -6.86 1.05
CA ARG A 56 -8.19 -8.02 0.69
C ARG A 56 -7.12 -8.28 1.73
N HIS A 57 -7.25 -9.41 2.43
CA HIS A 57 -6.22 -9.92 3.30
C HIS A 57 -5.18 -10.68 2.48
N VAL A 58 -3.89 -10.49 2.82
CA VAL A 58 -2.78 -11.17 2.15
C VAL A 58 -1.80 -11.68 3.19
N GLU A 59 -1.50 -12.96 3.11
CA GLU A 59 -0.44 -13.60 3.87
C GLU A 59 0.66 -14.13 2.95
N LEU A 60 1.88 -14.13 3.47
CA LEU A 60 2.98 -14.78 2.77
C LEU A 60 2.80 -16.31 2.83
N PRO A 61 2.86 -17.01 1.69
CA PRO A 61 2.87 -18.47 1.67
C PRO A 61 4.03 -19.04 2.51
N LEU A 62 3.86 -20.22 3.05
CA LEU A 62 4.86 -20.85 3.92
C LEU A 62 6.23 -20.94 3.23
N TYR A 63 6.27 -21.37 1.97
CA TYR A 63 7.52 -21.46 1.19
C TYR A 63 8.22 -20.08 1.10
N GLN A 64 7.48 -18.99 0.92
CA GLN A 64 8.07 -17.65 0.83
C GLN A 64 8.60 -17.19 2.20
N ARG A 65 7.92 -17.55 3.29
CA ARG A 65 8.43 -17.27 4.66
C ARG A 65 9.77 -17.97 4.88
N VAL A 66 9.90 -19.21 4.41
CA VAL A 66 11.17 -20.00 4.47
C VAL A 66 12.24 -19.33 3.60
N ILE A 67 11.91 -18.99 2.33
CA ILE A 67 12.83 -18.29 1.43
C ILE A 67 13.29 -16.97 2.06
N ASN A 68 12.39 -16.16 2.59
CA ASN A 68 12.74 -14.89 3.22
C ASN A 68 13.68 -15.07 4.41
N ARG A 69 13.50 -16.14 5.19
CA ARG A 69 14.39 -16.46 6.32
C ARG A 69 15.79 -16.86 5.85
N LEU A 70 15.86 -17.77 4.89
CA LEU A 70 17.14 -18.20 4.30
C LEU A 70 17.87 -17.07 3.58
N SER A 71 17.15 -16.27 2.80
CA SER A 71 17.71 -15.12 2.07
C SER A 71 18.29 -14.07 3.00
N ARG A 72 17.68 -13.87 4.17
CA ARG A 72 18.24 -12.97 5.20
C ARG A 72 19.57 -13.50 5.73
N TYR A 73 19.66 -14.81 5.97
CA TYR A 73 20.88 -15.43 6.45
C TYR A 73 22.00 -15.44 5.41
N LEU A 74 21.63 -15.60 4.12
CA LEU A 74 22.56 -15.67 2.99
C LEU A 74 22.81 -14.31 2.31
N HIS A 75 22.22 -13.21 2.84
CA HIS A 75 22.29 -11.86 2.25
C HIS A 75 21.80 -11.78 0.79
N LEU A 76 20.79 -12.60 0.43
CA LEU A 76 20.20 -12.67 -0.91
C LEU A 76 18.88 -11.88 -0.98
N ASP A 77 18.95 -10.55 -0.83
CA ASP A 77 17.78 -9.67 -0.74
C ASP A 77 16.86 -9.74 -1.97
N SER A 78 17.41 -10.06 -3.15
CA SER A 78 16.63 -10.19 -4.39
C SER A 78 15.56 -11.29 -4.36
N LEU A 79 15.70 -12.29 -3.49
CA LEU A 79 14.74 -13.38 -3.32
C LEU A 79 13.63 -13.08 -2.30
N ARG A 80 13.79 -12.00 -1.54
CA ARG A 80 12.80 -11.63 -0.52
C ARG A 80 11.57 -11.02 -1.17
N ARG A 81 10.40 -11.38 -0.63
CA ARG A 81 9.11 -10.83 -1.03
C ARG A 81 8.35 -10.41 0.22
N SER A 82 7.62 -9.32 0.09
CA SER A 82 6.72 -8.82 1.14
C SER A 82 5.26 -9.17 0.85
N ILE A 83 4.39 -8.83 1.76
CA ILE A 83 2.94 -8.92 1.54
C ILE A 83 2.50 -8.00 0.40
N TYR A 84 3.21 -6.89 0.16
CA TYR A 84 2.89 -5.94 -0.92
C TYR A 84 3.16 -6.51 -2.31
N ASP A 85 4.22 -7.34 -2.48
CA ASP A 85 4.45 -8.07 -3.73
C ASP A 85 3.23 -8.94 -4.10
N TYR A 86 2.65 -9.62 -3.10
CA TYR A 86 1.48 -10.49 -3.29
C TYR A 86 0.19 -9.71 -3.45
N PHE A 87 0.03 -8.62 -2.71
CA PHE A 87 -1.13 -7.74 -2.82
C PHE A 87 -1.21 -7.09 -4.20
N LEU A 88 -0.10 -6.52 -4.67
CA LEU A 88 -0.01 -5.81 -5.94
C LEU A 88 0.26 -6.74 -7.14
N LYS A 89 0.42 -8.06 -6.92
CA LYS A 89 0.65 -9.03 -7.99
C LYS A 89 -0.38 -8.96 -9.12
N PRO A 90 -1.71 -8.89 -8.85
CA PRO A 90 -2.73 -8.85 -9.90
C PRO A 90 -2.89 -7.47 -10.56
N MET A 91 -2.22 -6.45 -10.08
CA MET A 91 -2.27 -5.10 -10.62
C MET A 91 -1.74 -5.07 -12.05
N LYS A 92 -2.46 -4.38 -12.95
CA LYS A 92 -2.15 -4.23 -14.37
C LYS A 92 -1.75 -2.79 -14.69
N LYS A 93 -1.13 -2.56 -15.83
CA LYS A 93 -0.63 -1.25 -16.27
C LYS A 93 -1.70 -0.14 -16.26
N GLU A 94 -2.94 -0.49 -16.58
CA GLU A 94 -4.09 0.44 -16.57
C GLU A 94 -4.63 0.76 -15.17
N ASP A 95 -4.17 0.07 -14.14
CA ASP A 95 -4.60 0.30 -12.76
C ASP A 95 -3.80 1.41 -12.09
N ILE A 96 -4.35 1.98 -11.04
CA ILE A 96 -3.75 3.09 -10.29
C ILE A 96 -3.50 2.65 -8.85
N MET A 97 -2.30 2.89 -8.36
CA MET A 97 -1.99 2.73 -6.94
C MET A 97 -2.13 4.07 -6.23
N ILE A 98 -2.88 4.09 -5.14
CA ILE A 98 -3.04 5.27 -4.31
C ILE A 98 -2.51 4.95 -2.90
N SER A 99 -1.39 5.57 -2.56
CA SER A 99 -0.88 5.58 -1.19
C SER A 99 -1.58 6.69 -0.42
N THR A 100 -2.48 6.29 0.50
CA THR A 100 -3.30 7.23 1.29
C THR A 100 -2.80 7.30 2.73
N GLY A 101 -2.80 8.47 3.34
CA GLY A 101 -2.53 8.61 4.76
C GLY A 101 -1.70 9.85 5.10
N GLY A 102 -1.79 10.30 6.38
CA GLY A 102 -1.12 11.50 6.85
C GLY A 102 0.39 11.35 7.00
N ASP A 103 0.83 10.52 7.92
CA ASP A 103 2.22 10.42 8.40
C ASP A 103 3.04 9.26 7.81
N MET A 104 2.60 8.70 6.69
CA MET A 104 3.20 7.51 6.05
C MET A 104 4.70 7.63 5.80
N MET A 105 5.18 8.84 5.52
CA MET A 105 6.59 9.10 5.22
C MET A 105 7.40 9.52 6.46
N CYS A 106 6.78 9.57 7.64
CA CYS A 106 7.46 9.99 8.88
C CYS A 106 8.36 8.90 9.46
N TYR A 107 8.09 7.63 9.19
CA TYR A 107 8.80 6.49 9.80
C TYR A 107 9.94 5.94 8.95
N GLY A 108 10.87 5.24 9.58
CA GLY A 108 12.09 4.72 8.95
C GLY A 108 11.82 3.59 7.94
N ASN A 109 11.01 2.59 8.32
CA ASN A 109 10.61 1.52 7.39
C ASN A 109 9.51 2.03 6.48
N ASN A 110 9.84 2.24 5.21
CA ASN A 110 8.95 2.93 4.33
C ASN A 110 8.32 2.00 3.29
N PHE A 111 7.18 1.42 3.67
CA PHE A 111 6.34 0.63 2.79
C PHE A 111 5.82 1.44 1.58
N VAL A 112 5.80 2.78 1.66
CA VAL A 112 5.45 3.66 0.53
C VAL A 112 6.50 3.56 -0.57
N ILE A 113 7.80 3.53 -0.20
CA ILE A 113 8.91 3.34 -1.15
C ILE A 113 8.76 1.98 -1.85
N GLU A 114 8.57 0.92 -1.06
CA GLU A 114 8.45 -0.44 -1.57
C GLU A 114 7.24 -0.60 -2.50
N THR A 115 6.07 -0.14 -2.09
CA THR A 115 4.84 -0.27 -2.89
C THR A 115 4.92 0.56 -4.16
N ASN A 116 5.49 1.78 -4.10
CA ASN A 116 5.70 2.62 -5.27
C ASN A 116 6.66 1.96 -6.27
N ASP A 117 7.76 1.38 -5.81
CA ASP A 117 8.70 0.67 -6.69
C ASP A 117 8.06 -0.56 -7.35
N ILE A 118 7.20 -1.30 -6.64
CA ILE A 118 6.45 -2.42 -7.22
C ILE A 118 5.51 -1.93 -8.33
N ALA A 119 4.71 -0.90 -8.07
CA ALA A 119 3.74 -0.37 -9.02
C ALA A 119 4.42 0.26 -10.25
N THR A 120 5.47 1.05 -10.03
CA THR A 120 6.25 1.69 -11.11
C THR A 120 6.90 0.68 -12.03
N ARG A 121 7.48 -0.41 -11.49
CA ARG A 121 8.04 -1.50 -12.30
C ARG A 121 7.01 -2.19 -13.19
N LYS A 122 5.73 -2.15 -12.82
CA LYS A 122 4.62 -2.66 -13.62
C LYS A 122 4.11 -1.64 -14.65
N GLY A 123 4.64 -0.42 -14.64
CA GLY A 123 4.19 0.67 -15.50
C GLY A 123 2.83 1.23 -15.10
N CYS A 124 2.41 1.04 -13.85
CA CYS A 124 1.17 1.57 -13.30
C CYS A 124 1.38 3.02 -12.87
N LYS A 125 0.31 3.80 -12.90
CA LYS A 125 0.29 5.13 -12.30
C LYS A 125 0.26 5.04 -10.78
N THR A 126 0.95 5.98 -10.12
CA THR A 126 1.05 6.04 -8.67
C THR A 126 0.69 7.43 -8.15
N VAL A 127 -0.11 7.46 -7.09
CA VAL A 127 -0.60 8.68 -6.45
C VAL A 127 -0.22 8.64 -4.97
N LEU A 128 0.32 9.76 -4.47
CA LEU A 128 0.53 9.97 -3.04
C LEU A 128 -0.48 11.00 -2.55
N TRP A 129 -1.44 10.53 -1.77
CA TRP A 129 -2.62 11.30 -1.39
C TRP A 129 -2.66 11.64 0.10
N GLY A 130 -2.67 12.95 0.42
CA GLY A 130 -2.81 13.42 1.79
C GLY A 130 -1.61 13.09 2.69
N CYS A 131 -0.41 12.95 2.13
CA CYS A 131 0.81 12.64 2.88
C CYS A 131 1.42 13.91 3.48
N SER A 132 1.80 13.84 4.75
CA SER A 132 2.63 14.83 5.41
C SER A 132 3.93 14.22 5.90
N MET A 133 4.99 15.04 5.98
CA MET A 133 6.28 14.62 6.47
C MET A 133 7.02 15.81 7.05
N ALA A 134 7.68 15.62 8.21
CA ALA A 134 8.60 16.64 8.74
C ALA A 134 9.84 16.76 7.83
N ALA A 135 10.32 17.97 7.61
CA ALA A 135 11.51 18.21 6.79
C ALA A 135 12.74 17.42 7.26
N SER A 136 12.88 17.21 8.59
CA SER A 136 13.95 16.40 9.19
C SER A 136 13.90 14.91 8.79
N ASN A 137 12.75 14.43 8.31
CA ASN A 137 12.55 13.04 7.89
C ASN A 137 12.77 12.82 6.39
N LEU A 138 13.03 13.88 5.64
CA LEU A 138 13.32 13.80 4.21
C LEU A 138 14.74 13.26 3.99
N THR A 139 14.82 12.00 3.57
CA THR A 139 16.08 11.37 3.15
C THR A 139 16.19 11.41 1.62
N PRO A 140 17.42 11.29 1.05
CA PRO A 140 17.60 11.23 -0.40
C PRO A 140 16.77 10.12 -1.07
N GLU A 141 16.59 8.99 -0.40
CA GLU A 141 15.76 7.87 -0.88
C GLU A 141 14.27 8.25 -0.93
N LYS A 142 13.76 8.89 0.12
CA LYS A 142 12.38 9.39 0.17
C LYS A 142 12.15 10.46 -0.89
N GLU A 143 13.07 11.40 -1.05
CA GLU A 143 12.98 12.42 -2.09
C GLU A 143 12.94 11.79 -3.48
N LYS A 144 13.83 10.84 -3.78
CA LYS A 144 13.83 10.11 -5.04
C LYS A 144 12.50 9.38 -5.28
N THR A 145 11.90 8.82 -4.23
CA THR A 145 10.60 8.14 -4.35
C THR A 145 9.46 9.12 -4.58
N LEU A 146 9.44 10.25 -3.87
CA LEU A 146 8.44 11.31 -4.09
C LEU A 146 8.42 11.80 -5.54
N ARG A 147 9.59 11.93 -6.17
CA ARG A 147 9.73 12.34 -7.59
C ARG A 147 9.22 11.29 -8.60
N LYS A 148 8.93 10.05 -8.15
CA LYS A 148 8.40 8.98 -9.02
C LYS A 148 6.87 8.91 -9.03
N PHE A 149 6.21 9.58 -8.10
CA PHE A 149 4.76 9.64 -8.12
C PHE A 149 4.28 10.49 -9.28
N ASP A 150 3.17 10.09 -9.90
CA ASP A 150 2.54 10.85 -10.99
C ASP A 150 1.76 12.06 -10.46
N ILE A 151 1.26 11.95 -9.22
CA ILE A 151 0.52 13.00 -8.48
C ILE A 151 0.86 12.88 -7.00
#